data_c350ec4574d1a74b867cc668ef12ede7
#
_entry.id   c350ec4574d1a74b867cc668ef12ede7
#
_cell.length_a   1.000
_cell.length_b   1.000
_cell.length_c   1.000
_cell.angle_alpha   90.00
_cell.angle_beta   90.00
_cell.angle_gamma   90.00
#
_symmetry.space_group_name_H-M   'P 1'
#
loop_
_entity.id
_entity.type
_entity.pdbx_description
1 polymer ?
#
loop_
_entity_poly.entity_id
_entity_poly.type
_entity_poly.pdbx_seq_one_letter_code
_entity_poly.pdbx_strand_id
1 'polypeptide(L)'
;MDFGLFLEFSGQENADEAKVFQQGFSLIDEAESLGVDSVWLPEYHFIPFSVLSSPIAVATAVAARTERMRIGFGVYLLPLANPLKVAEEVATLDHISNGRVEFGVGRGTFPEHHDAFNSPYPESRTRFEEYLEIILKAWTGEEFSFEGDHYHCEGIKLKPRPVQRPHPPIRVGVTSAETFPII
;
A
#
# COMPACT_ATOMS: atom_id res chain seq x y z
N MET A 1 -2.17 18.27 16.43
CA MET A 1 -1.41 18.21 15.14
C MET A 1 -0.83 16.82 15.10
N ASP A 2 -1.03 16.10 14.02
CA ASP A 2 -0.55 14.74 13.88
C ASP A 2 0.77 14.75 13.10
N PHE A 3 1.75 13.99 13.56
CA PHE A 3 3.07 13.85 12.94
C PHE A 3 3.22 12.48 12.32
N GLY A 4 3.63 12.43 11.06
CA GLY A 4 3.93 11.19 10.34
C GLY A 4 5.39 11.09 9.96
N LEU A 5 5.95 9.89 10.09
CA LEU A 5 7.27 9.53 9.57
C LEU A 5 7.10 8.93 8.17
N PHE A 6 7.68 9.55 7.14
CA PHE A 6 7.82 8.92 5.83
C PHE A 6 9.17 8.21 5.77
N LEU A 7 9.16 6.89 5.59
CA LEU A 7 10.36 6.08 5.73
C LEU A 7 10.61 5.21 4.48
N GLU A 8 11.66 5.55 3.74
CA GLU A 8 12.00 4.92 2.45
C GLU A 8 12.90 3.69 2.57
N PHE A 9 13.41 3.36 3.76
CA PHE A 9 14.45 2.32 3.91
C PHE A 9 15.60 2.55 2.93
N SER A 10 16.13 3.77 2.96
CA SER A 10 17.15 4.22 2.02
C SER A 10 18.50 3.62 2.34
N GLY A 11 19.19 3.14 1.32
CA GLY A 11 20.56 2.65 1.37
C GLY A 11 21.40 3.28 0.25
N GLN A 12 22.72 3.35 0.45
CA GLN A 12 23.65 3.66 -0.63
C GLN A 12 23.85 2.40 -1.50
N GLU A 13 24.30 2.58 -2.72
CA GLU A 13 24.76 1.49 -3.57
C GLU A 13 25.82 0.66 -2.82
N ASN A 14 25.62 -0.65 -2.74
CA ASN A 14 26.42 -1.59 -1.93
C ASN A 14 26.23 -1.49 -0.40
N ALA A 15 25.18 -0.84 0.09
CA ALA A 15 24.83 -0.93 1.50
C ALA A 15 24.48 -2.37 1.91
N ASP A 16 24.73 -2.70 3.18
CA ASP A 16 24.23 -3.94 3.77
C ASP A 16 22.70 -3.80 3.96
N GLU A 17 21.93 -4.39 3.04
CA GLU A 17 20.45 -4.29 3.04
C GLU A 17 19.83 -4.77 4.35
N ALA A 18 20.41 -5.80 4.99
CA ALA A 18 19.94 -6.27 6.28
C ALA A 18 20.06 -5.19 7.36
N LYS A 19 21.16 -4.41 7.33
CA LYS A 19 21.32 -3.28 8.26
C LYS A 19 20.35 -2.14 7.95
N VAL A 20 20.04 -1.88 6.67
CA VAL A 20 19.04 -0.88 6.30
C VAL A 20 17.69 -1.23 6.91
N PHE A 21 17.24 -2.49 6.80
CA PHE A 21 16.01 -2.94 7.44
C PHE A 21 16.07 -2.84 8.98
N GLN A 22 17.17 -3.27 9.61
CA GLN A 22 17.33 -3.18 11.06
C GLN A 22 17.27 -1.72 11.55
N GLN A 23 17.93 -0.81 10.87
CA GLN A 23 17.92 0.62 11.20
C GLN A 23 16.52 1.23 11.01
N GLY A 24 15.85 0.90 9.91
CA GLY A 24 14.48 1.34 9.65
C GLY A 24 13.52 0.91 10.75
N PHE A 25 13.58 -0.35 11.17
CA PHE A 25 12.74 -0.84 12.27
C PHE A 25 13.10 -0.20 13.61
N SER A 26 14.39 0.02 13.91
CA SER A 26 14.80 0.71 15.13
C SER A 26 14.27 2.15 15.17
N LEU A 27 14.28 2.85 14.02
CA LEU A 27 13.73 4.20 13.93
C LEU A 27 12.21 4.21 14.15
N ILE A 28 11.48 3.20 13.66
CA ILE A 28 10.03 3.05 13.88
C ILE A 28 9.75 2.81 15.37
N ASP A 29 10.51 1.93 16.04
CA ASP A 29 10.36 1.66 17.47
C ASP A 29 10.59 2.94 18.31
N GLU A 30 11.60 3.72 17.96
CA GLU A 30 11.88 5.01 18.61
C GLU A 30 10.77 6.03 18.34
N ALA A 31 10.31 6.16 17.09
CA ALA A 31 9.21 7.05 16.71
C ALA A 31 7.92 6.71 17.49
N GLU A 32 7.58 5.42 17.63
CA GLU A 32 6.46 4.96 18.45
C GLU A 32 6.62 5.42 19.90
N SER A 33 7.84 5.27 20.49
CA SER A 33 8.12 5.64 21.87
C SER A 33 8.02 7.15 22.11
N LEU A 34 8.38 7.95 21.10
CA LEU A 34 8.33 9.42 21.13
C LEU A 34 6.94 9.99 20.85
N GLY A 35 5.97 9.15 20.51
CA GLY A 35 4.60 9.59 20.28
C GLY A 35 4.30 10.04 18.86
N VAL A 36 5.10 9.68 17.84
CA VAL A 36 4.78 9.91 16.45
C VAL A 36 3.49 9.17 16.07
N ASP A 37 2.58 9.82 15.36
CA ASP A 37 1.22 9.32 15.13
C ASP A 37 1.12 8.29 14.01
N SER A 38 2.00 8.35 13.01
CA SER A 38 1.94 7.46 11.85
C SER A 38 3.29 7.23 11.21
N VAL A 39 3.44 6.06 10.55
CA VAL A 39 4.52 5.78 9.60
C VAL A 39 3.93 5.57 8.21
N TRP A 40 4.61 6.09 7.20
CA TRP A 40 4.23 5.98 5.80
C TRP A 40 5.32 5.28 5.02
N LEU A 41 4.96 4.19 4.36
CA LEU A 41 5.84 3.28 3.65
C LEU A 41 5.61 3.41 2.14
N PRO A 42 6.59 3.89 1.35
CA PRO A 42 6.49 3.89 -0.11
C PRO A 42 6.68 2.50 -0.69
N GLU A 43 6.41 2.37 -1.98
CA GLU A 43 6.72 1.20 -2.79
C GLU A 43 7.65 1.60 -3.93
N TYR A 44 8.85 1.01 -3.94
CA TYR A 44 9.85 1.25 -4.96
C TYR A 44 10.39 -0.07 -5.52
N HIS A 45 10.55 -0.13 -6.82
CA HIS A 45 11.09 -1.30 -7.51
C HIS A 45 12.31 -0.92 -8.33
N PHE A 46 13.35 -1.77 -8.30
CA PHE A 46 14.52 -1.69 -9.18
C PHE A 46 15.28 -0.35 -9.14
N ILE A 47 15.22 0.36 -8.01
CA ILE A 47 15.91 1.63 -7.82
C ILE A 47 17.06 1.48 -6.82
N PRO A 48 18.18 2.22 -7.01
CA PRO A 48 19.38 2.00 -6.21
C PRO A 48 19.35 2.63 -4.81
N PHE A 49 18.38 3.48 -4.50
CA PHE A 49 18.35 4.26 -3.27
C PHE A 49 17.38 3.74 -2.20
N SER A 50 16.55 2.74 -2.50
CA SER A 50 15.63 2.13 -1.55
C SER A 50 15.59 0.62 -1.70
N VAL A 51 15.47 -0.07 -0.55
CA VAL A 51 15.27 -1.53 -0.50
C VAL A 51 13.81 -1.90 -0.24
N LEU A 52 12.91 -0.92 -0.17
CA LEU A 52 11.50 -1.12 0.16
C LEU A 52 10.67 -1.43 -1.09
N SER A 53 10.68 -2.68 -1.52
CA SER A 53 9.91 -3.19 -2.66
C SER A 53 8.58 -3.86 -2.26
N SER A 54 8.41 -4.22 -0.99
CA SER A 54 7.19 -4.85 -0.47
C SER A 54 6.70 -4.12 0.77
N PRO A 55 5.98 -3.00 0.61
CA PRO A 55 5.50 -2.22 1.74
C PRO A 55 4.54 -3.01 2.63
N ILE A 56 3.77 -3.96 2.09
CA ILE A 56 2.85 -4.80 2.87
C ILE A 56 3.61 -5.72 3.86
N ALA A 57 4.75 -6.27 3.46
CA ALA A 57 5.57 -7.11 4.33
C ALA A 57 6.15 -6.30 5.49
N VAL A 58 6.69 -5.10 5.19
CA VAL A 58 7.21 -4.18 6.21
C VAL A 58 6.10 -3.68 7.12
N ALA A 59 4.95 -3.28 6.56
CA ALA A 59 3.78 -2.85 7.33
C ALA A 59 3.31 -3.92 8.32
N THR A 60 3.35 -5.20 7.94
CA THR A 60 3.01 -6.31 8.83
C THR A 60 4.01 -6.43 9.99
N ALA A 61 5.30 -6.28 9.72
CA ALA A 61 6.33 -6.25 10.77
C ALA A 61 6.16 -5.05 11.70
N VAL A 62 5.82 -3.87 11.16
CA VAL A 62 5.51 -2.67 11.94
C VAL A 62 4.28 -2.90 12.82
N ALA A 63 3.22 -3.49 12.29
CA ALA A 63 2.00 -3.78 13.03
C ALA A 63 2.24 -4.67 14.26
N ALA A 64 3.19 -5.63 14.14
CA ALA A 64 3.56 -6.55 15.22
C ALA A 64 4.50 -5.91 16.27
N ARG A 65 5.14 -4.77 15.95
CA ARG A 65 6.12 -4.08 16.82
C ARG A 65 5.54 -2.86 17.52
N THR A 66 4.44 -2.33 17.01
CA THR A 66 3.81 -1.09 17.47
C THR A 66 2.41 -1.34 17.99
N GLU A 67 1.92 -0.50 18.91
CA GLU A 67 0.58 -0.64 19.48
C GLU A 67 -0.35 0.49 19.08
N ARG A 68 0.20 1.69 18.80
CA ARG A 68 -0.57 2.92 18.63
C ARG A 68 -0.43 3.54 17.24
N MET A 69 0.79 3.54 16.70
CA MET A 69 1.14 4.21 15.44
C MET A 69 0.27 3.70 14.28
N ARG A 70 -0.31 4.61 13.50
CA ARG A 70 -1.00 4.27 12.25
C ARG A 70 0.03 3.91 11.18
N ILE A 71 -0.38 3.02 10.28
CA ILE A 71 0.50 2.44 9.26
C ILE A 71 -0.08 2.76 7.89
N GLY A 72 0.57 3.69 7.20
CA GLY A 72 0.17 4.17 5.89
C GLY A 72 1.07 3.66 4.76
N PHE A 73 0.48 3.56 3.59
CA PHE A 73 1.25 3.39 2.35
C PHE A 73 1.40 4.73 1.63
N GLY A 74 2.59 5.06 1.24
CA GLY A 74 2.85 6.33 0.56
C GLY A 74 3.62 6.21 -0.76
N VAL A 75 3.11 5.43 -1.74
CA VAL A 75 1.81 4.79 -1.91
C VAL A 75 1.97 3.30 -2.27
N TYR A 76 0.89 2.52 -2.17
CA TYR A 76 0.81 1.19 -2.77
C TYR A 76 0.51 1.33 -4.27
N LEU A 77 1.30 0.68 -5.14
CA LEU A 77 1.19 0.81 -6.60
C LEU A 77 0.16 -0.16 -7.17
N LEU A 78 -1.13 0.21 -7.14
CA LEU A 78 -2.23 -0.69 -7.54
C LEU A 78 -2.07 -1.29 -8.94
N PRO A 79 -1.67 -0.55 -10.00
CA PRO A 79 -1.57 -1.12 -11.34
C PRO A 79 -0.54 -2.25 -11.48
N LEU A 80 0.38 -2.40 -10.53
CA LEU A 80 1.42 -3.43 -10.56
C LEU A 80 1.02 -4.72 -9.83
N ALA A 81 -0.13 -4.73 -9.14
CA ALA A 81 -0.55 -5.82 -8.27
C ALA A 81 -1.88 -6.47 -8.74
N ASN A 82 -2.20 -7.63 -8.17
CA ASN A 82 -3.53 -8.22 -8.34
C ASN A 82 -4.51 -7.59 -7.33
N PRO A 83 -5.63 -6.98 -7.75
CA PRO A 83 -6.51 -6.23 -6.87
C PRO A 83 -7.16 -7.09 -5.78
N LEU A 84 -7.54 -8.33 -6.06
CA LEU A 84 -8.09 -9.23 -5.03
C LEU A 84 -7.03 -9.60 -3.99
N LYS A 85 -5.79 -9.84 -4.43
CA LYS A 85 -4.69 -10.13 -3.52
C LYS A 85 -4.38 -8.95 -2.60
N VAL A 86 -4.37 -7.73 -3.15
CA VAL A 86 -4.21 -6.50 -2.36
C VAL A 86 -5.34 -6.35 -1.34
N ALA A 87 -6.59 -6.59 -1.75
CA ALA A 87 -7.74 -6.51 -0.85
C ALA A 87 -7.63 -7.48 0.33
N GLU A 88 -7.17 -8.72 0.10
CA GLU A 88 -6.93 -9.72 1.14
C GLU A 88 -5.79 -9.33 2.09
N GLU A 89 -4.66 -8.88 1.53
CA GLU A 89 -3.46 -8.53 2.29
C GLU A 89 -3.71 -7.31 3.18
N VAL A 90 -4.34 -6.27 2.65
CA VAL A 90 -4.67 -5.05 3.41
C VAL A 90 -5.71 -5.35 4.49
N ALA A 91 -6.73 -6.16 4.20
CA ALA A 91 -7.69 -6.58 5.20
C ALA A 91 -7.04 -7.43 6.31
N THR A 92 -6.11 -8.31 5.96
CA THR A 92 -5.34 -9.10 6.92
C THR A 92 -4.46 -8.20 7.80
N LEU A 93 -3.75 -7.25 7.20
CA LEU A 93 -2.96 -6.26 7.93
C LEU A 93 -3.83 -5.42 8.87
N ASP A 94 -5.05 -5.05 8.44
CA ASP A 94 -5.99 -4.28 9.25
C ASP A 94 -6.38 -5.05 10.52
N HIS A 95 -6.56 -6.37 10.45
CA HIS A 95 -6.74 -7.23 11.62
C HIS A 95 -5.48 -7.31 12.49
N ILE A 96 -4.30 -7.56 11.91
CA ILE A 96 -3.04 -7.66 12.66
C ILE A 96 -2.74 -6.36 13.39
N SER A 97 -2.99 -5.22 12.76
CA SER A 97 -2.76 -3.90 13.32
C SER A 97 -3.88 -3.40 14.24
N ASN A 98 -4.96 -4.16 14.40
CA ASN A 98 -6.16 -3.73 15.14
C ASN A 98 -6.75 -2.39 14.64
N GLY A 99 -6.92 -2.27 13.32
CA GLY A 99 -7.57 -1.11 12.68
C GLY A 99 -6.70 0.13 12.55
N ARG A 100 -5.38 -0.03 12.41
CA ARG A 100 -4.43 1.09 12.29
C ARG A 100 -3.98 1.38 10.84
N VAL A 101 -4.52 0.70 9.85
CA VAL A 101 -4.13 0.88 8.45
C VAL A 101 -4.67 2.19 7.88
N GLU A 102 -3.83 2.90 7.12
CA GLU A 102 -4.16 3.99 6.19
C GLU A 102 -3.80 3.52 4.77
N PHE A 103 -4.80 3.27 3.93
CA PHE A 103 -4.57 2.70 2.61
C PHE A 103 -4.24 3.79 1.59
N GLY A 104 -2.96 4.17 1.54
CA GLY A 104 -2.45 5.09 0.53
C GLY A 104 -2.17 4.39 -0.79
N VAL A 105 -2.74 4.86 -1.88
CA VAL A 105 -2.68 4.22 -3.20
C VAL A 105 -2.25 5.18 -4.30
N GLY A 106 -1.63 4.66 -5.34
CA GLY A 106 -1.20 5.45 -6.48
C GLY A 106 -0.99 4.62 -7.74
N ARG A 107 -0.77 5.33 -8.85
CA ARG A 107 -0.49 4.70 -10.15
C ARG A 107 0.97 4.33 -10.36
N GLY A 108 1.87 4.97 -9.63
CA GLY A 108 3.29 4.98 -9.95
C GLY A 108 3.66 6.03 -11.00
N THR A 109 4.92 6.44 -10.98
CA THR A 109 5.46 7.50 -11.86
C THR A 109 6.64 7.02 -12.71
N PHE A 110 7.11 5.81 -12.50
CA PHE A 110 8.27 5.24 -13.19
C PHE A 110 7.80 4.21 -14.23
N PRO A 111 7.86 4.51 -15.54
CA PRO A 111 7.48 3.57 -16.59
C PRO A 111 8.22 2.24 -16.52
N GLU A 112 9.49 2.25 -16.09
CA GLU A 112 10.34 1.07 -15.97
C GLU A 112 9.78 0.05 -14.97
N HIS A 113 9.11 0.51 -13.91
CA HIS A 113 8.42 -0.38 -12.97
C HIS A 113 7.28 -1.12 -13.69
N HIS A 114 6.49 -0.39 -14.47
CA HIS A 114 5.37 -0.94 -15.21
C HIS A 114 5.81 -1.98 -16.26
N ASP A 115 6.86 -1.70 -17.00
CA ASP A 115 7.41 -2.61 -18.01
C ASP A 115 7.87 -3.93 -17.36
N ALA A 116 8.55 -3.86 -16.23
CA ALA A 116 9.04 -5.03 -15.50
C ALA A 116 7.91 -5.92 -14.95
N PHE A 117 6.76 -5.33 -14.60
CA PHE A 117 5.57 -6.05 -14.13
C PHE A 117 4.56 -6.40 -15.24
N ASN A 118 4.89 -6.19 -16.51
CA ASN A 118 3.99 -6.40 -17.65
C ASN A 118 2.64 -5.66 -17.50
N SER A 119 2.68 -4.46 -16.94
CA SER A 119 1.55 -3.57 -16.75
C SER A 119 1.81 -2.26 -17.49
N PRO A 120 1.41 -2.12 -18.77
CA PRO A 120 1.80 -0.99 -19.61
C PRO A 120 1.50 0.36 -18.97
N TYR A 121 2.50 1.25 -18.89
CA TYR A 121 2.35 2.56 -18.23
C TYR A 121 1.19 3.41 -18.78
N PRO A 122 0.89 3.40 -20.10
CA PRO A 122 -0.29 4.11 -20.64
C PRO A 122 -1.63 3.63 -20.06
N GLU A 123 -1.72 2.38 -19.61
CA GLU A 123 -2.91 1.79 -19.01
C GLU A 123 -2.99 2.04 -17.49
N SER A 124 -1.94 2.60 -16.89
CA SER A 124 -1.83 2.72 -15.43
C SER A 124 -3.00 3.45 -14.77
N ARG A 125 -3.62 4.41 -15.48
CA ARG A 125 -4.77 5.14 -14.98
C ARG A 125 -6.02 4.27 -14.94
N THR A 126 -6.36 3.64 -16.05
CA THR A 126 -7.56 2.79 -16.17
C THR A 126 -7.45 1.56 -15.28
N ARG A 127 -6.26 0.95 -15.19
CA ARG A 127 -5.98 -0.13 -14.21
C ARG A 127 -6.15 0.33 -12.77
N PHE A 128 -5.66 1.51 -12.42
CA PHE A 128 -5.80 2.06 -11.07
C PHE A 128 -7.27 2.24 -10.70
N GLU A 129 -8.07 2.86 -11.58
CA GLU A 129 -9.50 3.10 -11.35
C GLU A 129 -10.26 1.78 -11.16
N GLU A 130 -10.05 0.83 -12.08
CA GLU A 130 -10.68 -0.49 -12.06
C GLU A 130 -10.28 -1.32 -10.83
N TYR A 131 -8.99 -1.33 -10.49
CA TYR A 131 -8.48 -2.10 -9.35
C TYR A 131 -8.93 -1.53 -8.02
N LEU A 132 -9.01 -0.22 -7.89
CA LEU A 132 -9.56 0.42 -6.70
C LEU A 132 -11.05 0.08 -6.52
N GLU A 133 -11.83 0.09 -7.60
CA GLU A 133 -13.24 -0.30 -7.57
C GLU A 133 -13.41 -1.76 -7.11
N ILE A 134 -12.60 -2.69 -7.64
CA ILE A 134 -12.61 -4.10 -7.23
C ILE A 134 -12.32 -4.24 -5.74
N ILE A 135 -11.28 -3.56 -5.24
CA ILE A 135 -10.90 -3.59 -3.83
C ILE A 135 -12.05 -3.09 -2.94
N LEU A 136 -12.68 -1.98 -3.31
CA LEU A 136 -13.81 -1.43 -2.58
C LEU A 136 -15.00 -2.38 -2.54
N LYS A 137 -15.34 -3.01 -3.68
CA LYS A 137 -16.40 -4.03 -3.74
C LYS A 137 -16.06 -5.23 -2.87
N ALA A 138 -14.82 -5.73 -2.93
CA ALA A 138 -14.37 -6.86 -2.14
C ALA A 138 -14.49 -6.61 -0.63
N TRP A 139 -14.21 -5.39 -0.17
CA TRP A 139 -14.28 -5.03 1.25
C TRP A 139 -15.70 -4.88 1.82
N THR A 140 -16.72 -4.80 0.97
CA THR A 140 -18.12 -4.85 1.44
C THR A 140 -18.42 -6.19 2.14
N GLY A 141 -17.76 -7.26 1.69
CA GLY A 141 -17.99 -8.63 2.15
C GLY A 141 -19.22 -9.29 1.55
N GLU A 142 -19.88 -8.62 0.62
CA GLU A 142 -20.90 -9.23 -0.22
C GLU A 142 -20.24 -9.98 -1.39
N GLU A 143 -20.96 -10.97 -1.92
CA GLU A 143 -20.53 -11.63 -3.14
C GLU A 143 -20.66 -10.69 -4.33
N PHE A 144 -19.64 -10.60 -5.17
CA PHE A 144 -19.65 -9.75 -6.34
C PHE A 144 -18.95 -10.41 -7.54
N SER A 145 -19.29 -9.92 -8.72
CA SER A 145 -18.57 -10.17 -9.96
C SER A 145 -18.13 -8.84 -10.56
N PHE A 146 -17.07 -8.88 -11.34
CA PHE A 146 -16.53 -7.72 -12.02
C PHE A 146 -16.11 -8.09 -13.44
N GLU A 147 -16.49 -7.25 -14.40
CA GLU A 147 -16.11 -7.35 -15.79
C GLU A 147 -15.54 -6.01 -16.23
N GLY A 148 -14.23 -5.96 -16.42
CA GLY A 148 -13.51 -4.75 -16.81
C GLY A 148 -12.60 -4.97 -18.01
N ASP A 149 -11.89 -3.93 -18.40
CA ASP A 149 -10.93 -3.98 -19.50
C ASP A 149 -9.62 -4.70 -19.10
N HIS A 150 -9.28 -4.68 -17.81
CA HIS A 150 -8.02 -5.20 -17.30
C HIS A 150 -8.19 -6.36 -16.33
N TYR A 151 -9.38 -6.53 -15.79
CA TYR A 151 -9.63 -7.58 -14.78
C TYR A 151 -11.03 -8.15 -14.90
N HIS A 152 -11.11 -9.46 -14.73
CA HIS A 152 -12.36 -10.19 -14.66
C HIS A 152 -12.38 -11.10 -13.43
N CYS A 153 -13.51 -11.13 -12.71
CA CYS A 153 -13.75 -12.12 -11.66
C CYS A 153 -15.25 -12.40 -11.51
N GLU A 154 -15.59 -13.59 -11.04
CA GLU A 154 -16.97 -14.04 -10.87
C GLU A 154 -17.19 -14.68 -9.50
N GLY A 155 -18.29 -14.33 -8.82
CA GLY A 155 -18.74 -14.94 -7.59
C GLY A 155 -17.75 -14.81 -6.42
N ILE A 156 -17.03 -13.69 -6.33
CA ILE A 156 -16.01 -13.47 -5.30
C ILE A 156 -16.65 -13.00 -3.99
N LYS A 157 -16.31 -13.68 -2.89
CA LYS A 157 -16.64 -13.24 -1.52
C LYS A 157 -15.39 -13.22 -0.67
N LEU A 158 -14.84 -12.03 -0.41
CA LEU A 158 -13.57 -11.84 0.27
C LEU A 158 -13.64 -12.23 1.76
N LYS A 159 -12.56 -12.87 2.21
CA LYS A 159 -12.25 -13.10 3.64
C LYS A 159 -10.74 -12.98 3.88
N PRO A 160 -10.29 -12.28 4.98
CA PRO A 160 -11.13 -11.53 5.91
C PRO A 160 -11.66 -10.23 5.27
N ARG A 161 -12.68 -9.62 5.89
CA ARG A 161 -13.05 -8.22 5.63
C ARG A 161 -12.23 -7.33 6.56
N PRO A 162 -11.92 -6.08 6.19
CA PRO A 162 -11.26 -5.15 7.10
C PRO A 162 -11.99 -5.02 8.45
N VAL A 163 -11.25 -4.71 9.51
CA VAL A 163 -11.81 -4.35 10.82
C VAL A 163 -12.46 -2.98 10.78
N GLN A 164 -11.79 -2.03 10.13
CA GLN A 164 -12.27 -0.66 9.97
C GLN A 164 -13.54 -0.62 9.11
N ARG A 165 -14.47 0.29 9.42
CA ARG A 165 -15.75 0.42 8.71
C ARG A 165 -15.92 1.84 8.15
N PRO A 166 -16.36 1.96 6.89
CA PRO A 166 -16.70 0.91 5.91
C PRO A 166 -15.47 0.14 5.43
N HIS A 167 -14.29 0.72 5.48
CA HIS A 167 -12.98 0.16 5.10
C HIS A 167 -11.86 1.03 5.72
N PRO A 168 -10.58 0.65 5.65
CA PRO A 168 -9.46 1.53 6.01
C PRO A 168 -9.55 2.87 5.26
N PRO A 169 -9.19 4.01 5.90
CA PRO A 169 -9.14 5.29 5.20
C PRO A 169 -8.26 5.22 3.97
N ILE A 170 -8.78 5.74 2.84
CA ILE A 170 -8.07 5.74 1.56
C ILE A 170 -7.41 7.10 1.36
N ARG A 171 -6.14 7.08 0.93
CA ARG A 171 -5.36 8.24 0.53
C ARG A 171 -4.87 8.03 -0.90
N VAL A 172 -5.05 9.00 -1.76
CA VAL A 172 -4.62 8.89 -3.15
C VAL A 172 -3.42 9.80 -3.39
N GLY A 173 -2.32 9.21 -3.87
CA GLY A 173 -1.15 9.97 -4.32
C GLY A 173 -1.45 10.66 -5.65
N VAL A 174 -1.46 12.01 -5.63
CA VAL A 174 -1.79 12.84 -6.78
C VAL A 174 -0.56 13.63 -7.21
N THR A 175 -0.13 13.44 -8.46
CA THR A 175 0.97 14.19 -9.09
C THR A 175 0.52 15.11 -10.22
N SER A 176 -0.75 15.04 -10.63
CA SER A 176 -1.32 15.87 -11.69
C SER A 176 -2.76 16.26 -11.39
N ALA A 177 -3.19 17.41 -11.89
CA ALA A 177 -4.56 17.93 -11.71
C ALA A 177 -5.64 17.01 -12.30
N GLU A 178 -5.29 16.20 -13.29
CA GLU A 178 -6.19 15.25 -13.96
C GLU A 178 -6.65 14.10 -13.06
N THR A 179 -5.96 13.88 -11.95
CA THR A 179 -6.31 12.81 -10.99
C THR A 179 -7.43 13.23 -10.04
N PHE A 180 -7.64 14.53 -9.79
CA PHE A 180 -8.65 15.02 -8.85
C PHE A 180 -10.10 14.59 -9.16
N PRO A 181 -10.55 14.48 -10.43
CA PRO A 181 -11.92 14.02 -10.72
C PRO A 181 -12.18 12.53 -10.43
N ILE A 182 -11.13 11.76 -10.11
CA ILE A 182 -11.22 10.31 -9.86
C ILE A 182 -11.46 10.00 -8.37
N ILE A 183 -11.25 11.00 -7.53
CA ILE A 183 -11.35 10.93 -6.08
C ILE A 183 -12.68 11.55 -5.66
#